data_9c34a222fad112a6facac6efee583dc8
#
_entry.id   9c34a222fad112a6facac6efee583dc8
#
_cell.length_a   1.000
_cell.length_b   1.000
_cell.length_c   1.000
_cell.angle_alpha   90.00
_cell.angle_beta   90.00
_cell.angle_gamma   90.00
#
_symmetry.space_group_name_H-M   'P 1'
#
loop_
_entity.id
_entity.type
_entity.pdbx_description
1 polymer ?
#
loop_
_entity_poly.entity_id
_entity_poly.type
_entity_poly.pdbx_seq_one_letter_code
_entity_poly.pdbx_strand_id
1 'polypeptide(L)'
;PIVQQIVDGSVLAFDSIIMSSPTEGSFKVQMKGSIAKTGPMAATISFPTPLTVAWGGKKLGSVTMPSIEAKADVGGSFDVSGDFTITDAGAMSEFAAYMINNQDFIWDIYTTDVSVNALGFTFTKIAMEKFVTLAGANGFKDAVKITTFDLPSNDPAGGITLVAQTTISNPSQVGFNFEGVGFESYYKGVDLGPLGSAGNAVFPPKGTANLAMKGRLIHQDSAEGIAAVTEVFENFLSANSSTLSVKGVSASGPNGVVQWLSEAFKTINIENVVLPGPPAKPELITAVTMKDMQIDFTKNPFAPPTSSQNVEAQLKNPFGFPLGVKSLNMKVDANSEGHNVANLEVPESPATTSADGIVHTAFNSVPFKVYSGSEPLFTKFVAGLTLAPVVPFGLKGVVNSVAQTAVGDLKLGNINFDVQTSLAGKLFRVIF
;
A
#
# COMPACT_ATOMS: atom_id res chain seq x y z
N PRO A 1 -44.66 0.20 37.44
CA PRO A 1 -45.23 1.47 37.76
C PRO A 1 -44.45 2.62 37.15
N ILE A 2 -44.49 3.83 37.67
CA ILE A 2 -43.99 5.05 37.03
C ILE A 2 -42.53 4.98 36.66
N VAL A 3 -41.65 4.48 37.54
CA VAL A 3 -40.21 4.42 37.30
C VAL A 3 -39.89 3.48 36.13
N GLN A 4 -40.58 2.34 36.01
CA GLN A 4 -40.44 1.43 34.85
C GLN A 4 -40.80 2.17 33.54
N GLN A 5 -41.89 2.93 33.50
CA GLN A 5 -42.32 3.69 32.33
C GLN A 5 -41.30 4.77 31.93
N ILE A 6 -40.65 5.43 32.93
CA ILE A 6 -39.59 6.39 32.68
C ILE A 6 -38.36 5.69 32.11
N VAL A 7 -37.94 4.56 32.66
CA VAL A 7 -36.82 3.76 32.11
C VAL A 7 -37.15 3.29 30.70
N ASP A 8 -38.34 2.78 30.44
CA ASP A 8 -38.77 2.35 29.10
C ASP A 8 -38.74 3.50 28.08
N GLY A 9 -39.19 4.68 28.48
CA GLY A 9 -39.22 5.88 27.66
C GLY A 9 -37.89 6.62 27.51
N SER A 10 -36.90 6.29 28.31
CA SER A 10 -35.58 6.92 28.23
C SER A 10 -34.84 6.55 26.95
N VAL A 11 -33.94 7.42 26.48
CA VAL A 11 -33.16 7.24 25.25
C VAL A 11 -31.70 7.12 25.59
N LEU A 12 -31.12 5.97 25.30
CA LEU A 12 -29.66 5.71 25.39
C LEU A 12 -29.03 6.00 24.03
N ALA A 13 -27.96 6.79 24.03
CA ALA A 13 -27.18 7.11 22.84
C ALA A 13 -25.69 7.05 23.12
N PHE A 14 -24.92 6.58 22.14
CA PHE A 14 -23.45 6.62 22.19
C PHE A 14 -22.92 7.63 21.18
N ASP A 15 -22.01 8.47 21.64
CA ASP A 15 -21.25 9.38 20.79
C ASP A 15 -20.08 8.63 20.15
N SER A 16 -19.37 7.82 20.95
CA SER A 16 -18.25 7.00 20.53
C SER A 16 -18.06 5.78 21.42
N ILE A 17 -17.54 4.73 20.83
CA ILE A 17 -17.11 3.51 21.52
C ILE A 17 -15.70 3.18 21.02
N ILE A 18 -14.75 2.95 21.93
CA ILE A 18 -13.39 2.53 21.57
C ILE A 18 -13.15 1.14 22.16
N MET A 19 -12.85 0.20 21.28
CA MET A 19 -12.45 -1.16 21.62
C MET A 19 -10.92 -1.24 21.62
N SER A 20 -10.32 -1.81 22.67
CA SER A 20 -8.87 -1.97 22.79
C SER A 20 -8.49 -3.27 23.48
N SER A 21 -7.22 -3.68 23.33
CA SER A 21 -6.64 -4.87 23.96
C SER A 21 -7.50 -6.12 23.81
N PRO A 22 -7.92 -6.50 22.58
CA PRO A 22 -8.78 -7.66 22.39
C PRO A 22 -8.05 -8.96 22.72
N THR A 23 -8.80 -9.90 23.30
CA THR A 23 -8.40 -11.27 23.57
C THR A 23 -9.47 -12.23 23.03
N GLU A 24 -9.29 -13.52 23.18
CA GLU A 24 -10.31 -14.49 22.75
C GLU A 24 -11.63 -14.41 23.53
N GLY A 25 -11.58 -13.95 24.78
CA GLY A 25 -12.77 -13.88 25.65
C GLY A 25 -13.19 -12.49 26.07
N SER A 26 -12.46 -11.44 25.73
CA SER A 26 -12.75 -10.11 26.21
C SER A 26 -12.02 -9.00 25.43
N PHE A 27 -12.46 -7.78 25.63
CA PHE A 27 -11.72 -6.56 25.24
C PHE A 27 -12.04 -5.42 26.19
N LYS A 28 -11.17 -4.43 26.25
CA LYS A 28 -11.46 -3.19 26.95
C LYS A 28 -12.31 -2.29 26.10
N VAL A 29 -13.28 -1.61 26.72
CA VAL A 29 -14.18 -0.70 26.03
C VAL A 29 -14.21 0.65 26.77
N GLN A 30 -14.10 1.73 26.01
CA GLN A 30 -14.42 3.09 26.47
C GLN A 30 -15.66 3.54 25.74
N MET A 31 -16.66 4.02 26.46
CA MET A 31 -17.96 4.44 25.94
C MET A 31 -18.26 5.87 26.35
N LYS A 32 -18.53 6.72 25.39
CA LYS A 32 -19.07 8.07 25.61
C LYS A 32 -20.48 8.13 25.08
N GLY A 33 -21.35 8.73 25.87
CA GLY A 33 -22.74 8.84 25.45
C GLY A 33 -23.61 9.55 26.48
N SER A 34 -24.91 9.38 26.32
CA SER A 34 -25.91 10.03 27.16
C SER A 34 -27.15 9.15 27.32
N ILE A 35 -27.87 9.41 28.40
CA ILE A 35 -29.24 8.94 28.60
C ILE A 35 -30.12 10.17 28.76
N ALA A 36 -31.18 10.25 27.96
CA ALA A 36 -32.11 11.35 27.94
C ALA A 36 -33.53 10.89 28.27
N LYS A 37 -34.45 11.81 28.45
CA LYS A 37 -35.85 11.54 28.81
C LYS A 37 -35.98 10.70 30.11
N THR A 38 -35.17 11.03 31.08
CA THR A 38 -35.10 10.33 32.39
C THR A 38 -36.15 10.87 33.41
N GLY A 39 -37.07 11.67 32.94
CA GLY A 39 -38.15 12.23 33.76
C GLY A 39 -37.81 13.55 34.45
N PRO A 40 -38.78 14.12 35.20
CA PRO A 40 -38.70 15.47 35.76
C PRO A 40 -37.91 15.54 37.06
N MET A 41 -37.25 14.45 37.50
CA MET A 41 -36.54 14.37 38.76
C MET A 41 -35.09 13.98 38.54
N ALA A 42 -34.20 14.56 39.33
CA ALA A 42 -32.81 14.09 39.38
C ALA A 42 -32.74 12.67 40.00
N ALA A 43 -31.93 11.83 39.39
CA ALA A 43 -31.82 10.44 39.79
C ALA A 43 -30.37 9.89 39.58
N THR A 44 -29.94 8.97 40.42
CA THR A 44 -28.80 8.14 40.19
C THR A 44 -29.26 6.81 39.63
N ILE A 45 -28.80 6.46 38.44
CA ILE A 45 -29.11 5.22 37.74
C ILE A 45 -27.92 4.29 37.90
N SER A 46 -28.12 3.14 38.53
CA SER A 46 -27.07 2.16 38.80
C SER A 46 -27.38 0.84 38.12
N PHE A 47 -26.33 0.12 37.76
CA PHE A 47 -26.38 -1.17 37.06
C PHE A 47 -25.68 -2.24 37.93
N PRO A 48 -26.39 -2.84 38.88
CA PRO A 48 -25.81 -3.83 39.83
C PRO A 48 -25.26 -5.06 39.14
N THR A 49 -25.77 -5.40 37.96
CA THR A 49 -25.29 -6.51 37.11
C THR A 49 -24.82 -5.98 35.76
N PRO A 50 -23.89 -6.66 35.08
CA PRO A 50 -23.44 -6.27 33.74
C PRO A 50 -24.61 -6.20 32.76
N LEU A 51 -24.57 -5.20 31.88
CA LEU A 51 -25.52 -5.10 30.75
C LEU A 51 -25.21 -6.16 29.72
N THR A 52 -26.23 -6.87 29.24
CA THR A 52 -26.11 -7.75 28.10
C THR A 52 -26.16 -6.92 26.80
N VAL A 53 -25.25 -7.23 25.89
CA VAL A 53 -25.23 -6.70 24.53
C VAL A 53 -25.49 -7.83 23.55
N ALA A 54 -26.49 -7.63 22.69
CA ALA A 54 -26.89 -8.57 21.66
C ALA A 54 -26.99 -7.88 20.28
N TRP A 55 -26.96 -8.68 19.24
CA TRP A 55 -27.12 -8.25 17.86
C TRP A 55 -27.83 -9.35 17.07
N GLY A 56 -28.87 -8.98 16.30
CA GLY A 56 -29.64 -9.92 15.49
C GLY A 56 -30.24 -11.08 16.29
N GLY A 57 -30.60 -10.83 17.55
CA GLY A 57 -31.12 -11.85 18.47
C GLY A 57 -30.05 -12.77 19.08
N LYS A 58 -28.75 -12.56 18.76
CA LYS A 58 -27.64 -13.33 19.32
C LYS A 58 -26.97 -12.54 20.44
N LYS A 59 -26.79 -13.15 21.60
CA LYS A 59 -26.03 -12.56 22.71
C LYS A 59 -24.55 -12.52 22.37
N LEU A 60 -23.95 -11.33 22.32
CA LEU A 60 -22.53 -11.13 22.07
C LEU A 60 -21.70 -11.26 23.34
N GLY A 61 -22.16 -10.62 24.40
CA GLY A 61 -21.46 -10.55 25.64
C GLY A 61 -22.10 -9.61 26.65
N SER A 62 -21.32 -9.15 27.60
CA SER A 62 -21.77 -8.24 28.64
C SER A 62 -20.71 -7.19 28.97
N VAL A 63 -21.19 -6.02 29.43
CA VAL A 63 -20.34 -4.90 29.83
C VAL A 63 -20.81 -4.35 31.18
N THR A 64 -19.85 -4.07 32.06
CA THR A 64 -20.11 -3.39 33.35
C THR A 64 -20.23 -1.91 33.12
N MET A 65 -21.30 -1.31 33.61
CA MET A 65 -21.54 0.14 33.56
C MET A 65 -21.49 0.73 34.97
N PRO A 66 -20.79 1.86 35.18
CA PRO A 66 -20.90 2.62 36.42
C PRO A 66 -22.24 3.33 36.51
N SER A 67 -22.54 3.89 37.68
CA SER A 67 -23.73 4.70 37.88
C SER A 67 -23.71 5.97 37.04
N ILE A 68 -24.88 6.38 36.56
CA ILE A 68 -25.09 7.60 35.79
C ILE A 68 -25.94 8.57 36.61
N GLU A 69 -25.46 9.80 36.78
CA GLU A 69 -26.22 10.88 37.39
C GLU A 69 -27.11 11.58 36.36
N ALA A 70 -28.39 11.44 36.47
CA ALA A 70 -29.38 12.10 35.60
C ALA A 70 -29.93 13.36 36.29
N LYS A 71 -29.87 14.47 35.57
CA LYS A 71 -30.49 15.74 35.97
C LYS A 71 -31.95 15.77 35.53
N ALA A 72 -32.79 16.43 36.34
CA ALA A 72 -34.22 16.63 36.04
C ALA A 72 -34.43 17.22 34.63
N ASP A 73 -35.27 16.60 33.85
CA ASP A 73 -35.66 16.98 32.48
C ASP A 73 -34.51 17.00 31.43
N VAL A 74 -33.27 16.79 31.83
CA VAL A 74 -32.07 16.84 30.97
C VAL A 74 -31.55 15.45 30.68
N GLY A 75 -31.50 14.59 31.70
CA GLY A 75 -30.79 13.29 31.63
C GLY A 75 -29.34 13.37 32.13
N GLY A 76 -28.54 12.43 31.73
CA GLY A 76 -27.12 12.31 32.12
C GLY A 76 -26.21 11.94 30.97
N SER A 77 -24.95 12.35 31.08
CA SER A 77 -23.88 11.91 30.16
C SER A 77 -22.93 10.98 30.90
N PHE A 78 -22.24 10.14 30.13
CA PHE A 78 -21.23 9.24 30.65
C PHE A 78 -19.99 9.19 29.74
N ASP A 79 -18.84 9.06 30.35
CA ASP A 79 -17.56 8.72 29.72
C ASP A 79 -16.91 7.65 30.60
N VAL A 80 -17.05 6.41 30.22
CA VAL A 80 -16.76 5.26 31.08
C VAL A 80 -15.88 4.27 30.36
N SER A 81 -14.99 3.63 31.15
CA SER A 81 -14.16 2.53 30.68
C SER A 81 -14.50 1.29 31.48
N GLY A 82 -14.52 0.14 30.80
CA GLY A 82 -14.79 -1.15 31.42
C GLY A 82 -14.28 -2.29 30.57
N ASP A 83 -14.59 -3.50 31.03
CA ASP A 83 -14.31 -4.72 30.30
C ASP A 83 -15.58 -5.25 29.65
N PHE A 84 -15.47 -5.61 28.38
CA PHE A 84 -16.49 -6.37 27.69
C PHE A 84 -16.10 -7.84 27.72
N THR A 85 -16.97 -8.67 28.28
CA THR A 85 -16.78 -10.13 28.33
C THR A 85 -17.58 -10.77 27.21
N ILE A 86 -16.90 -11.49 26.30
CA ILE A 86 -17.51 -12.18 25.17
C ILE A 86 -18.13 -13.48 25.70
N THR A 87 -19.41 -13.71 25.42
CA THR A 87 -20.10 -14.95 25.77
C THR A 87 -20.20 -15.95 24.62
N ASP A 88 -20.21 -15.45 23.39
CA ASP A 88 -20.24 -16.24 22.17
C ASP A 88 -19.27 -15.64 21.14
N ALA A 89 -18.12 -16.26 20.98
CA ALA A 89 -17.07 -15.80 20.07
C ALA A 89 -17.51 -15.91 18.59
N GLY A 90 -18.34 -16.89 18.24
CA GLY A 90 -18.89 -17.04 16.90
C GLY A 90 -19.85 -15.90 16.55
N ALA A 91 -20.81 -15.60 17.44
CA ALA A 91 -21.73 -14.47 17.28
C ALA A 91 -20.96 -13.14 17.26
N MET A 92 -19.92 -12.98 18.09
CA MET A 92 -19.07 -11.80 18.10
C MET A 92 -18.30 -11.60 16.79
N SER A 93 -17.78 -12.69 16.21
CA SER A 93 -17.13 -12.66 14.90
C SER A 93 -18.10 -12.26 13.78
N GLU A 94 -19.30 -12.84 13.74
CA GLU A 94 -20.34 -12.48 12.76
C GLU A 94 -20.76 -11.01 12.90
N PHE A 95 -20.94 -10.54 14.13
CA PHE A 95 -21.25 -9.14 14.40
C PHE A 95 -20.12 -8.20 13.95
N ALA A 96 -18.87 -8.52 14.30
CA ALA A 96 -17.72 -7.71 13.90
C ALA A 96 -17.60 -7.63 12.37
N ALA A 97 -17.80 -8.73 11.66
CA ALA A 97 -17.85 -8.77 10.20
C ALA A 97 -18.98 -7.89 9.65
N TYR A 98 -20.17 -7.94 10.26
CA TYR A 98 -21.29 -7.12 9.86
C TYR A 98 -20.99 -5.62 10.04
N MET A 99 -20.51 -5.23 11.23
CA MET A 99 -20.16 -3.84 11.54
C MET A 99 -19.08 -3.29 10.61
N ILE A 100 -18.08 -4.09 10.26
CA ILE A 100 -17.02 -3.71 9.31
C ILE A 100 -17.61 -3.42 7.93
N ASN A 101 -18.54 -4.23 7.45
CA ASN A 101 -18.99 -4.20 6.06
C ASN A 101 -20.26 -3.36 5.80
N ASN A 102 -20.95 -2.91 6.84
CA ASN A 102 -22.22 -2.19 6.70
C ASN A 102 -22.12 -0.74 7.20
N GLN A 103 -23.03 0.10 6.74
CA GLN A 103 -23.10 1.53 7.11
C GLN A 103 -23.56 1.76 8.53
N ASP A 104 -24.42 0.90 9.03
CA ASP A 104 -24.95 0.95 10.38
C ASP A 104 -25.23 -0.44 10.94
N PHE A 105 -25.43 -0.52 12.24
CA PHE A 105 -25.86 -1.70 12.97
C PHE A 105 -26.69 -1.30 14.18
N ILE A 106 -27.46 -2.23 14.72
CA ILE A 106 -28.30 -2.03 15.90
C ILE A 106 -27.83 -2.96 17.01
N TRP A 107 -27.45 -2.39 18.15
CA TRP A 107 -27.25 -3.13 19.38
C TRP A 107 -28.55 -3.19 20.18
N ASP A 108 -28.84 -4.36 20.70
CA ASP A 108 -29.84 -4.58 21.72
C ASP A 108 -29.12 -4.69 23.08
N ILE A 109 -29.35 -3.70 23.95
CA ILE A 109 -28.70 -3.59 25.25
C ILE A 109 -29.76 -3.75 26.33
N TYR A 110 -29.62 -4.77 27.15
CA TYR A 110 -30.65 -5.06 28.14
C TYR A 110 -30.10 -5.59 29.47
N THR A 111 -30.92 -5.41 30.51
CA THR A 111 -30.75 -5.98 31.86
C THR A 111 -32.11 -6.03 32.56
N THR A 112 -32.23 -6.91 33.56
CA THR A 112 -33.41 -6.99 34.43
C THR A 112 -33.14 -6.37 35.80
N ASP A 113 -31.99 -5.69 35.98
CA ASP A 113 -31.55 -5.23 37.31
C ASP A 113 -30.97 -3.83 37.24
N VAL A 114 -31.79 -2.86 36.84
CA VAL A 114 -31.49 -1.43 37.04
C VAL A 114 -31.98 -1.00 38.42
N SER A 115 -31.15 -0.21 39.10
CA SER A 115 -31.52 0.48 40.35
C SER A 115 -31.56 1.98 40.12
N VAL A 116 -32.67 2.61 40.47
CA VAL A 116 -32.88 4.07 40.36
C VAL A 116 -33.06 4.64 41.74
N ASN A 117 -32.19 5.57 42.15
CA ASN A 117 -32.38 6.36 43.38
C ASN A 117 -32.83 7.75 42.99
N ALA A 118 -34.03 8.14 43.45
CA ALA A 118 -34.64 9.45 43.23
C ALA A 118 -35.44 9.86 44.43
N LEU A 119 -35.41 11.14 44.81
CA LEU A 119 -36.10 11.72 45.99
C LEU A 119 -35.88 10.97 47.30
N GLY A 120 -34.72 10.35 47.47
CA GLY A 120 -34.36 9.54 48.66
C GLY A 120 -34.95 8.12 48.67
N PHE A 121 -35.63 7.71 47.62
CA PHE A 121 -36.12 6.34 47.44
C PHE A 121 -35.28 5.55 46.42
N THR A 122 -35.06 4.28 46.70
CA THR A 122 -34.36 3.38 45.80
C THR A 122 -35.36 2.38 45.21
N PHE A 123 -35.45 2.36 43.91
CA PHE A 123 -36.25 1.42 43.12
C PHE A 123 -35.28 0.40 42.46
N THR A 124 -35.45 -0.88 42.75
CA THR A 124 -34.59 -1.97 42.27
C THR A 124 -35.31 -2.92 41.34
N LYS A 125 -34.56 -3.78 40.65
CA LYS A 125 -35.09 -4.80 39.70
C LYS A 125 -35.96 -4.20 38.60
N ILE A 126 -35.51 -3.05 38.07
CA ILE A 126 -36.18 -2.43 36.93
C ILE A 126 -35.56 -3.01 35.66
N ALA A 127 -36.39 -3.48 34.75
CA ALA A 127 -35.95 -3.97 33.46
C ALA A 127 -35.58 -2.78 32.54
N MET A 128 -34.56 -2.94 31.75
CA MET A 128 -34.19 -2.00 30.69
C MET A 128 -33.82 -2.79 29.42
N GLU A 129 -34.41 -2.36 28.30
CA GLU A 129 -34.03 -2.83 26.96
C GLU A 129 -33.94 -1.65 26.03
N LYS A 130 -32.84 -1.49 25.34
CA LYS A 130 -32.56 -0.36 24.43
C LYS A 130 -31.96 -0.84 23.12
N PHE A 131 -32.62 -0.48 22.04
CA PHE A 131 -32.11 -0.66 20.70
C PHE A 131 -31.36 0.61 20.28
N VAL A 132 -30.06 0.50 20.04
CA VAL A 132 -29.20 1.63 19.71
C VAL A 132 -28.58 1.43 18.34
N THR A 133 -28.91 2.35 17.42
CA THR A 133 -28.33 2.37 16.07
C THR A 133 -27.00 3.12 16.11
N LEU A 134 -25.96 2.49 15.55
CA LEU A 134 -24.60 3.00 15.50
C LEU A 134 -24.07 2.91 14.07
N ALA A 135 -23.22 3.87 13.69
CA ALA A 135 -22.55 3.85 12.39
C ALA A 135 -21.48 2.74 12.35
N GLY A 136 -21.49 1.92 11.29
CA GLY A 136 -20.47 0.93 10.96
C GLY A 136 -19.36 1.47 10.07
N ALA A 137 -18.45 0.61 9.65
CA ALA A 137 -17.28 1.00 8.88
C ALA A 137 -17.48 1.01 7.34
N ASN A 138 -18.63 0.56 6.86
CA ASN A 138 -19.00 0.59 5.42
C ASN A 138 -17.94 -0.06 4.51
N GLY A 139 -17.31 -1.15 4.93
CA GLY A 139 -16.28 -1.88 4.21
C GLY A 139 -14.99 -1.07 3.97
N PHE A 140 -14.79 0.05 4.66
CA PHE A 140 -13.71 1.02 4.39
C PHE A 140 -13.65 1.46 2.92
N LYS A 141 -14.80 1.49 2.26
CA LYS A 141 -14.92 1.86 0.86
C LYS A 141 -14.35 3.26 0.63
N ASP A 142 -13.43 3.38 -0.34
CA ASP A 142 -12.74 4.63 -0.70
C ASP A 142 -12.02 5.32 0.49
N ALA A 143 -11.81 4.59 1.57
CA ALA A 143 -11.27 5.11 2.83
C ALA A 143 -9.75 5.03 2.94
N VAL A 144 -9.10 4.20 2.12
CA VAL A 144 -7.66 3.88 2.21
C VAL A 144 -6.87 4.71 1.21
N LYS A 145 -5.84 5.40 1.70
CA LYS A 145 -4.91 6.16 0.88
C LYS A 145 -3.47 5.85 1.29
N ILE A 146 -2.69 5.35 0.34
CA ILE A 146 -1.23 5.24 0.49
C ILE A 146 -0.63 6.60 0.18
N THR A 147 0.03 7.22 1.17
CA THR A 147 0.63 8.55 1.02
C THR A 147 2.05 8.47 0.52
N THR A 148 2.81 7.49 0.99
CA THR A 148 4.16 7.19 0.53
C THR A 148 4.41 5.69 0.58
N PHE A 149 5.29 5.19 -0.28
CA PHE A 149 5.84 3.85 -0.15
C PHE A 149 7.30 3.82 -0.61
N ASP A 150 8.04 2.81 -0.14
CA ASP A 150 9.42 2.58 -0.50
C ASP A 150 9.73 1.08 -0.53
N LEU A 151 10.74 0.72 -1.31
CA LEU A 151 11.29 -0.64 -1.46
C LEU A 151 12.76 -0.63 -1.02
N PRO A 152 13.05 -0.59 0.29
CA PRO A 152 14.37 -0.25 0.81
C PRO A 152 15.43 -1.35 0.65
N SER A 153 15.04 -2.60 0.49
CA SER A 153 15.97 -3.74 0.44
C SER A 153 15.29 -5.00 -0.06
N ASN A 154 16.08 -6.02 -0.38
CA ASN A 154 15.57 -7.39 -0.43
C ASN A 154 15.11 -7.82 0.97
N ASP A 155 14.06 -8.64 1.03
CA ASP A 155 13.52 -9.14 2.29
C ASP A 155 14.24 -10.44 2.71
N PRO A 156 14.63 -10.59 4.00
CA PRO A 156 15.27 -11.83 4.48
C PRO A 156 14.41 -13.09 4.32
N ALA A 157 13.08 -12.93 4.31
CA ALA A 157 12.13 -14.03 4.09
C ALA A 157 11.89 -14.33 2.60
N GLY A 158 12.61 -13.66 1.70
CA GLY A 158 12.47 -13.74 0.25
C GLY A 158 11.59 -12.62 -0.32
N GLY A 159 11.90 -12.21 -1.55
CA GLY A 159 11.24 -11.08 -2.20
C GLY A 159 11.85 -9.72 -1.81
N ILE A 160 11.07 -8.66 -1.91
CA ILE A 160 11.51 -7.28 -1.67
C ILE A 160 10.71 -6.69 -0.51
N THR A 161 11.38 -6.14 0.50
CA THR A 161 10.74 -5.42 1.61
C THR A 161 9.97 -4.22 1.07
N LEU A 162 8.74 -4.04 1.56
CA LEU A 162 7.88 -2.90 1.28
C LEU A 162 7.56 -2.17 2.58
N VAL A 163 7.71 -0.85 2.58
CA VAL A 163 7.25 0.02 3.65
C VAL A 163 6.34 1.11 3.08
N ALA A 164 5.29 1.45 3.80
CA ALA A 164 4.33 2.46 3.34
C ALA A 164 3.78 3.28 4.50
N GLN A 165 3.38 4.52 4.21
CA GLN A 165 2.53 5.32 5.08
C GLN A 165 1.13 5.33 4.50
N THR A 166 0.15 4.99 5.31
CA THR A 166 -1.23 4.82 4.88
C THR A 166 -2.16 5.58 5.81
N THR A 167 -3.15 6.26 5.23
CA THR A 167 -4.27 6.82 6.00
C THR A 167 -5.52 6.01 5.72
N ILE A 168 -6.32 5.76 6.77
CA ILE A 168 -7.58 5.04 6.68
C ILE A 168 -8.66 5.83 7.40
N SER A 169 -9.68 6.27 6.69
CA SER A 169 -10.84 6.93 7.27
C SER A 169 -11.78 5.90 7.89
N ASN A 170 -12.08 6.06 9.18
CA ASN A 170 -13.05 5.24 9.88
C ASN A 170 -14.37 6.00 10.03
N PRO A 171 -15.43 5.70 9.28
CA PRO A 171 -16.73 6.35 9.41
C PRO A 171 -17.53 5.85 10.61
N SER A 172 -17.12 4.74 11.24
CA SER A 172 -17.82 4.13 12.36
C SER A 172 -17.76 4.98 13.63
N GLN A 173 -18.81 4.90 14.45
CA GLN A 173 -18.80 5.38 15.84
C GLN A 173 -17.94 4.48 16.74
N VAL A 174 -17.53 3.30 16.24
CA VAL A 174 -16.63 2.40 16.95
C VAL A 174 -15.19 2.61 16.48
N GLY A 175 -14.33 2.98 17.41
CA GLY A 175 -12.88 3.03 17.21
C GLY A 175 -12.22 1.74 17.68
N PHE A 176 -11.03 1.48 17.14
CA PHE A 176 -10.28 0.26 17.41
C PHE A 176 -8.83 0.57 17.70
N ASN A 177 -8.29 -0.03 18.75
CA ASN A 177 -6.86 0.01 19.08
C ASN A 177 -6.37 -1.43 19.16
N PHE A 178 -5.61 -1.85 18.16
CA PHE A 178 -5.04 -3.20 18.06
C PHE A 178 -3.52 -3.12 18.16
N GLU A 179 -2.89 -4.18 18.64
CA GLU A 179 -1.44 -4.33 18.67
C GLU A 179 -0.87 -4.60 17.28
N GLY A 180 -1.70 -5.04 16.34
CA GLY A 180 -1.32 -5.19 14.94
C GLY A 180 -2.50 -5.60 14.07
N VAL A 181 -2.40 -5.28 12.77
CA VAL A 181 -3.32 -5.75 11.73
C VAL A 181 -2.51 -6.27 10.56
N GLY A 182 -3.00 -7.33 9.93
CA GLY A 182 -2.39 -7.97 8.77
C GLY A 182 -3.33 -7.96 7.57
N PHE A 183 -2.74 -7.75 6.41
CA PHE A 183 -3.41 -7.71 5.11
C PHE A 183 -2.60 -8.48 4.07
N GLU A 184 -3.23 -8.79 2.95
CA GLU A 184 -2.64 -9.29 1.72
C GLU A 184 -2.95 -8.33 0.59
N SER A 185 -1.96 -8.01 -0.24
CA SER A 185 -2.11 -7.07 -1.36
C SER A 185 -2.16 -7.80 -2.70
N TYR A 186 -2.99 -7.32 -3.60
CA TYR A 186 -3.20 -7.91 -4.92
C TYR A 186 -3.14 -6.86 -6.02
N TYR A 187 -2.61 -7.25 -7.17
CA TYR A 187 -2.69 -6.48 -8.40
C TYR A 187 -3.30 -7.33 -9.50
N LYS A 188 -4.44 -6.90 -10.05
CA LYS A 188 -5.20 -7.66 -11.08
C LYS A 188 -5.45 -9.12 -10.69
N GLY A 189 -5.71 -9.38 -9.41
CA GLY A 189 -5.96 -10.71 -8.88
C GLY A 189 -4.71 -11.52 -8.52
N VAL A 190 -3.52 -11.05 -8.85
CA VAL A 190 -2.25 -11.67 -8.48
C VAL A 190 -1.86 -11.24 -7.06
N ASP A 191 -1.53 -12.20 -6.23
CA ASP A 191 -1.01 -11.97 -4.88
C ASP A 191 0.40 -11.35 -4.98
N LEU A 192 0.53 -10.13 -4.43
CA LEU A 192 1.81 -9.43 -4.35
C LEU A 192 2.55 -9.70 -3.05
N GLY A 193 1.83 -10.11 -2.00
CA GLY A 193 2.39 -10.47 -0.72
C GLY A 193 1.77 -9.78 0.50
N PRO A 194 2.24 -10.18 1.69
CA PRO A 194 1.71 -9.73 2.96
C PRO A 194 2.11 -8.29 3.30
N LEU A 195 1.19 -7.60 3.98
CA LEU A 195 1.37 -6.25 4.48
C LEU A 195 0.73 -6.15 5.87
N GLY A 196 1.44 -5.60 6.85
CA GLY A 196 0.92 -5.43 8.21
C GLY A 196 1.28 -4.08 8.79
N SER A 197 0.62 -3.70 9.88
CA SER A 197 1.03 -2.52 10.63
C SER A 197 2.41 -2.74 11.25
N ALA A 198 3.28 -1.73 11.17
CA ALA A 198 4.63 -1.77 11.76
C ALA A 198 4.62 -1.58 13.30
N GLY A 199 3.44 -1.47 13.89
CA GLY A 199 3.18 -1.29 15.30
C GLY A 199 1.69 -1.28 15.56
N ASN A 200 1.27 -0.67 16.67
CA ASN A 200 -0.13 -0.56 17.04
C ASN A 200 -0.95 0.13 15.95
N ALA A 201 -2.12 -0.43 15.65
CA ALA A 201 -3.07 0.10 14.71
C ALA A 201 -4.22 0.79 15.46
N VAL A 202 -4.27 2.12 15.37
CA VAL A 202 -5.26 2.95 16.07
C VAL A 202 -6.22 3.56 15.04
N PHE A 203 -7.48 3.17 15.14
CA PHE A 203 -8.58 3.67 14.31
C PHE A 203 -9.52 4.51 15.18
N PRO A 204 -9.41 5.83 15.20
CA PRO A 204 -10.31 6.66 16.00
C PRO A 204 -11.75 6.58 15.47
N PRO A 205 -12.77 6.65 16.35
CA PRO A 205 -14.16 6.70 15.91
C PRO A 205 -14.41 7.96 15.10
N LYS A 206 -15.10 7.84 13.95
CA LYS A 206 -15.37 8.93 13.01
C LYS A 206 -14.14 9.78 12.69
N GLY A 207 -12.98 9.12 12.56
CA GLY A 207 -11.69 9.78 12.38
C GLY A 207 -10.80 9.07 11.38
N THR A 208 -9.57 9.56 11.26
CA THR A 208 -8.58 9.02 10.33
C THR A 208 -7.44 8.36 11.10
N ALA A 209 -7.17 7.09 10.78
CA ALA A 209 -5.99 6.38 11.23
C ALA A 209 -4.79 6.72 10.35
N ASN A 210 -3.62 6.89 10.96
CA ASN A 210 -2.34 6.99 10.25
C ASN A 210 -1.52 5.76 10.63
N LEU A 211 -1.26 4.90 9.64
CA LEU A 211 -0.59 3.63 9.85
C LEU A 211 0.73 3.57 9.09
N ALA A 212 1.82 3.30 9.82
CA ALA A 212 3.04 2.82 9.21
C ALA A 212 2.85 1.32 8.89
N MET A 213 3.03 0.97 7.63
CA MET A 213 2.85 -0.40 7.13
C MET A 213 4.20 -0.97 6.72
N LYS A 214 4.37 -2.26 6.97
CA LYS A 214 5.54 -3.03 6.54
C LYS A 214 5.09 -4.37 5.98
N GLY A 215 5.72 -4.77 4.91
CA GLY A 215 5.46 -6.05 4.26
C GLY A 215 6.53 -6.40 3.25
N ARG A 216 6.18 -7.23 2.31
CA ARG A 216 7.10 -7.62 1.23
C ARG A 216 6.33 -7.94 -0.05
N LEU A 217 6.97 -7.68 -1.18
CA LEU A 217 6.58 -8.27 -2.45
C LEU A 217 7.18 -9.67 -2.53
N ILE A 218 6.35 -10.68 -2.74
CA ILE A 218 6.79 -12.08 -2.79
C ILE A 218 7.34 -12.46 -4.16
N HIS A 219 8.17 -13.51 -4.19
CA HIS A 219 8.66 -14.09 -5.44
C HIS A 219 7.49 -14.62 -6.28
N GLN A 220 7.55 -14.39 -7.58
CA GLN A 220 6.55 -14.83 -8.55
C GLN A 220 7.11 -15.96 -9.41
N ASP A 221 6.48 -17.12 -9.39
CA ASP A 221 6.88 -18.29 -10.17
C ASP A 221 6.11 -18.43 -11.48
N SER A 222 4.94 -17.82 -11.58
CA SER A 222 4.08 -17.88 -12.77
C SER A 222 4.36 -16.75 -13.75
N ALA A 223 4.14 -17.00 -15.03
CA ALA A 223 4.24 -15.96 -16.07
C ALA A 223 3.25 -14.80 -15.82
N GLU A 224 2.04 -15.10 -15.32
CA GLU A 224 1.02 -14.12 -14.96
C GLU A 224 1.49 -13.26 -13.77
N GLY A 225 2.07 -13.88 -12.73
CA GLY A 225 2.61 -13.17 -11.58
C GLY A 225 3.76 -12.24 -11.96
N ILE A 226 4.72 -12.73 -12.76
CA ILE A 226 5.81 -11.93 -13.30
C ILE A 226 5.28 -10.75 -14.13
N ALA A 227 4.28 -10.96 -14.99
CA ALA A 227 3.70 -9.90 -15.80
C ALA A 227 3.01 -8.83 -14.93
N ALA A 228 2.27 -9.24 -13.91
CA ALA A 228 1.60 -8.33 -12.99
C ALA A 228 2.59 -7.46 -12.21
N VAL A 229 3.63 -8.05 -11.63
CA VAL A 229 4.69 -7.31 -10.93
C VAL A 229 5.47 -6.42 -11.88
N THR A 230 5.79 -6.91 -13.10
CA THR A 230 6.44 -6.09 -14.13
C THR A 230 5.65 -4.82 -14.41
N GLU A 231 4.33 -4.93 -14.59
CA GLU A 231 3.47 -3.78 -14.87
C GLU A 231 3.45 -2.76 -13.70
N VAL A 232 3.44 -3.23 -12.45
CA VAL A 232 3.55 -2.34 -11.28
C VAL A 232 4.86 -1.56 -11.30
N PHE A 233 5.99 -2.22 -11.62
CA PHE A 233 7.28 -1.55 -11.74
C PHE A 233 7.34 -0.59 -12.94
N GLU A 234 6.80 -0.97 -14.10
CA GLU A 234 6.74 -0.10 -15.28
C GLU A 234 5.88 1.16 -15.03
N ASN A 235 4.76 1.01 -14.32
CA ASN A 235 3.94 2.13 -13.90
C ASN A 235 4.76 3.08 -13.01
N PHE A 236 5.45 2.56 -12.00
CA PHE A 236 6.31 3.35 -11.14
C PHE A 236 7.41 4.08 -11.94
N LEU A 237 8.13 3.36 -12.80
CA LEU A 237 9.19 3.92 -13.63
C LEU A 237 8.69 4.95 -14.67
N SER A 238 7.40 4.95 -14.96
CA SER A 238 6.73 5.91 -15.86
C SER A 238 6.07 7.06 -15.09
N ALA A 239 6.24 7.14 -13.78
CA ALA A 239 5.56 8.07 -12.87
C ALA A 239 4.02 7.92 -12.88
N ASN A 240 3.52 6.72 -13.16
CA ASN A 240 2.12 6.37 -13.09
C ASN A 240 1.81 5.65 -11.77
N SER A 241 0.57 5.73 -11.34
CA SER A 241 0.06 4.95 -10.21
C SER A 241 -0.39 3.54 -10.66
N SER A 242 -0.44 2.62 -9.69
CA SER A 242 -1.08 1.32 -9.85
C SER A 242 -2.28 1.21 -8.91
N THR A 243 -3.33 0.50 -9.35
CA THR A 243 -4.52 0.28 -8.53
C THR A 243 -4.49 -1.13 -7.96
N LEU A 244 -4.45 -1.23 -6.65
CA LEU A 244 -4.38 -2.48 -5.90
C LEU A 244 -5.73 -2.83 -5.28
N SER A 245 -5.91 -4.09 -4.92
CA SER A 245 -6.89 -4.51 -3.92
C SER A 245 -6.17 -5.05 -2.68
N VAL A 246 -6.80 -4.90 -1.51
CA VAL A 246 -6.24 -5.29 -0.23
C VAL A 246 -7.27 -6.09 0.54
N LYS A 247 -6.88 -7.28 1.00
CA LYS A 247 -7.74 -8.16 1.81
C LYS A 247 -7.23 -8.24 3.24
N GLY A 248 -8.15 -8.23 4.19
CA GLY A 248 -7.82 -8.45 5.59
C GLY A 248 -7.41 -9.89 5.85
N VAL A 249 -6.47 -10.08 6.77
CA VAL A 249 -5.96 -11.40 7.16
C VAL A 249 -6.11 -11.64 8.65
N SER A 250 -5.64 -10.69 9.47
CA SER A 250 -5.59 -10.87 10.92
C SER A 250 -5.65 -9.55 11.68
N ALA A 251 -6.07 -9.66 12.93
CA ALA A 251 -5.91 -8.60 13.91
C ALA A 251 -5.39 -9.19 15.22
N SER A 252 -4.54 -8.45 15.91
CA SER A 252 -3.83 -8.91 17.11
C SER A 252 -4.15 -8.03 18.31
N GLY A 253 -4.19 -8.69 19.45
CA GLY A 253 -4.23 -8.07 20.77
C GLY A 253 -2.97 -8.37 21.57
N PRO A 254 -2.99 -8.10 22.88
CA PRO A 254 -1.81 -8.25 23.75
C PRO A 254 -1.19 -9.66 23.76
N ASN A 255 -1.99 -10.66 23.49
CA ASN A 255 -1.58 -12.08 23.50
C ASN A 255 -1.32 -12.65 22.09
N GLY A 256 -1.23 -11.80 21.07
CA GLY A 256 -1.06 -12.18 19.67
C GLY A 256 -2.35 -12.16 18.87
N VAL A 257 -2.42 -12.95 17.79
CA VAL A 257 -3.58 -13.01 16.89
C VAL A 257 -4.83 -13.43 17.66
N VAL A 258 -5.93 -12.69 17.45
CA VAL A 258 -7.25 -12.94 18.03
C VAL A 258 -8.14 -13.58 16.97
N GLN A 259 -8.57 -14.81 17.19
CA GLN A 259 -9.23 -15.63 16.16
C GLN A 259 -10.57 -15.06 15.72
N TRP A 260 -11.50 -14.77 16.66
CA TRP A 260 -12.83 -14.25 16.30
C TRP A 260 -12.76 -12.93 15.53
N LEU A 261 -11.78 -12.09 15.87
CA LEU A 261 -11.56 -10.80 15.23
C LEU A 261 -10.90 -10.96 13.87
N SER A 262 -9.95 -11.90 13.75
CA SER A 262 -9.29 -12.21 12.47
C SER A 262 -10.27 -12.80 11.46
N GLU A 263 -11.22 -13.63 11.87
CA GLU A 263 -12.28 -14.14 10.99
C GLU A 263 -13.16 -12.99 10.47
N ALA A 264 -13.45 -11.99 11.29
CA ALA A 264 -14.14 -10.78 10.84
C ALA A 264 -13.26 -9.95 9.87
N PHE A 265 -11.96 -9.81 10.14
CA PHE A 265 -11.01 -9.12 9.27
C PHE A 265 -10.89 -9.76 7.89
N LYS A 266 -10.97 -11.08 7.78
CA LYS A 266 -10.94 -11.80 6.48
C LYS A 266 -12.09 -11.43 5.55
N THR A 267 -13.14 -10.80 6.06
CA THR A 267 -14.24 -10.26 5.24
C THR A 267 -13.92 -8.92 4.58
N ILE A 268 -12.84 -8.26 5.00
CA ILE A 268 -12.39 -6.99 4.42
C ILE A 268 -11.83 -7.27 3.02
N ASN A 269 -12.40 -6.57 2.03
CA ASN A 269 -11.90 -6.52 0.66
C ASN A 269 -12.01 -5.07 0.18
N ILE A 270 -10.88 -4.38 0.16
CA ILE A 270 -10.81 -2.97 -0.21
C ILE A 270 -10.27 -2.90 -1.64
N GLU A 271 -11.11 -2.48 -2.56
CA GLU A 271 -10.76 -2.25 -3.96
C GLU A 271 -10.28 -0.82 -4.19
N ASN A 272 -9.64 -0.58 -5.33
CA ASN A 272 -9.22 0.74 -5.80
C ASN A 272 -8.24 1.47 -4.87
N VAL A 273 -7.38 0.72 -4.17
CA VAL A 273 -6.29 1.30 -3.39
C VAL A 273 -5.19 1.78 -4.32
N VAL A 274 -4.97 3.09 -4.38
CA VAL A 274 -3.98 3.68 -5.27
C VAL A 274 -2.60 3.60 -4.65
N LEU A 275 -1.69 2.86 -5.30
CA LEU A 275 -0.26 2.89 -5.05
C LEU A 275 0.33 4.04 -5.90
N PRO A 276 0.78 5.14 -5.31
CA PRO A 276 1.21 6.30 -6.07
C PRO A 276 2.52 6.04 -6.82
N GLY A 277 2.65 6.60 -8.01
CA GLY A 277 3.94 6.72 -8.68
C GLY A 277 4.83 7.78 -8.03
N PRO A 278 6.11 7.83 -8.38
CA PRO A 278 6.99 8.90 -7.92
C PRO A 278 6.54 10.26 -8.51
N PRO A 279 6.90 11.40 -7.87
CA PRO A 279 6.48 12.74 -8.31
C PRO A 279 7.00 13.13 -9.70
N ALA A 280 8.06 12.48 -10.17
CA ALA A 280 8.63 12.65 -11.51
C ALA A 280 9.15 11.31 -12.01
N LYS A 281 9.17 11.15 -13.34
CA LYS A 281 9.73 9.95 -13.98
C LYS A 281 11.19 9.78 -13.59
N PRO A 282 11.61 8.63 -13.02
CA PRO A 282 12.99 8.37 -12.67
C PRO A 282 13.89 8.37 -13.90
N GLU A 283 15.02 9.02 -13.82
CA GLU A 283 16.09 8.93 -14.81
C GLU A 283 16.96 7.71 -14.47
N LEU A 284 16.82 6.63 -15.24
CA LEU A 284 17.49 5.36 -14.93
C LEU A 284 18.89 5.26 -15.51
N ILE A 285 19.15 5.88 -16.68
CA ILE A 285 20.42 5.82 -17.38
C ILE A 285 20.98 7.23 -17.42
N THR A 286 22.08 7.45 -16.73
CA THR A 286 22.69 8.76 -16.55
C THR A 286 23.94 8.98 -17.40
N ALA A 287 24.57 7.88 -17.85
CA ALA A 287 25.71 7.94 -18.76
C ALA A 287 25.77 6.64 -19.59
N VAL A 288 26.25 6.76 -20.81
CA VAL A 288 26.58 5.61 -21.67
C VAL A 288 27.95 5.86 -22.28
N THR A 289 28.82 4.86 -22.21
CA THR A 289 30.16 4.87 -22.82
C THR A 289 30.30 3.64 -23.70
N MET A 290 30.71 3.83 -24.96
CA MET A 290 31.03 2.75 -25.87
C MET A 290 32.56 2.69 -26.05
N LYS A 291 33.14 1.58 -25.59
CA LYS A 291 34.57 1.33 -25.71
C LYS A 291 34.85 0.31 -26.80
N ASP A 292 36.05 0.35 -27.36
CA ASP A 292 36.48 -0.58 -28.37
C ASP A 292 35.53 -0.69 -29.59
N MET A 293 34.97 0.48 -29.97
CA MET A 293 34.09 0.54 -31.13
C MET A 293 34.88 0.29 -32.44
N GLN A 294 34.24 -0.48 -33.32
CA GLN A 294 34.71 -0.74 -34.67
C GLN A 294 33.57 -0.40 -35.64
N ILE A 295 33.85 0.40 -36.66
CA ILE A 295 32.94 0.68 -37.76
C ILE A 295 33.58 0.25 -39.07
N ASP A 296 32.92 -0.61 -39.84
CA ASP A 296 33.37 -1.15 -41.12
C ASP A 296 32.69 -0.47 -42.29
N PHE A 297 33.39 0.48 -42.94
CA PHE A 297 32.90 1.23 -44.11
C PHE A 297 33.13 0.48 -45.43
N THR A 298 33.74 -0.72 -45.43
CA THR A 298 34.02 -1.47 -46.65
C THR A 298 32.75 -2.00 -47.35
N LYS A 299 31.66 -2.10 -46.61
CA LYS A 299 30.38 -2.68 -47.13
C LYS A 299 29.37 -1.63 -47.51
N ASN A 300 28.99 -0.79 -46.63
CA ASN A 300 28.01 0.29 -46.85
C ASN A 300 28.40 1.54 -46.07
N PRO A 301 28.74 2.64 -46.72
CA PRO A 301 29.22 3.84 -46.07
C PRO A 301 28.14 4.57 -45.23
N PHE A 302 26.83 4.34 -45.53
CA PHE A 302 25.73 4.97 -44.80
C PHE A 302 24.89 3.97 -43.97
N ALA A 303 25.34 2.75 -43.87
CA ALA A 303 24.87 1.77 -42.91
C ALA A 303 26.01 0.79 -42.51
N PRO A 304 27.19 1.33 -42.08
CA PRO A 304 28.34 0.50 -41.80
C PRO A 304 28.04 -0.44 -40.63
N PRO A 305 28.43 -1.73 -40.73
CA PRO A 305 28.39 -2.62 -39.59
C PRO A 305 29.26 -2.07 -38.46
N THR A 306 28.69 -1.99 -37.28
CA THR A 306 29.32 -1.43 -36.10
C THR A 306 29.33 -2.45 -34.99
N SER A 307 30.42 -2.52 -34.23
CA SER A 307 30.58 -3.41 -33.10
C SER A 307 31.14 -2.64 -31.90
N SER A 308 30.80 -3.07 -30.70
CA SER A 308 31.45 -2.65 -29.46
C SER A 308 31.49 -3.84 -28.51
N GLN A 309 32.71 -4.17 -28.02
CA GLN A 309 32.89 -5.27 -27.09
C GLN A 309 32.65 -4.85 -25.63
N ASN A 310 32.54 -3.53 -25.36
CA ASN A 310 32.31 -3.01 -24.03
C ASN A 310 31.50 -1.73 -24.09
N VAL A 311 30.16 -1.91 -23.95
CA VAL A 311 29.24 -0.80 -23.73
C VAL A 311 28.96 -0.75 -22.22
N GLU A 312 29.18 0.39 -21.61
CA GLU A 312 28.93 0.64 -20.21
C GLU A 312 27.82 1.68 -20.07
N ALA A 313 26.76 1.33 -19.33
CA ALA A 313 25.70 2.28 -18.99
C ALA A 313 25.62 2.44 -17.46
N GLN A 314 25.68 3.69 -16.99
CA GLN A 314 25.51 3.97 -15.56
C GLN A 314 24.04 3.93 -15.21
N LEU A 315 23.67 2.94 -14.40
CA LEU A 315 22.31 2.76 -13.88
C LEU A 315 22.15 3.57 -12.59
N LYS A 316 21.20 4.48 -12.58
CA LYS A 316 20.71 5.14 -11.37
C LYS A 316 19.50 4.38 -10.85
N ASN A 317 19.74 3.41 -10.00
CA ASN A 317 18.68 2.59 -9.40
C ASN A 317 17.81 3.44 -8.47
N PRO A 318 16.49 3.58 -8.73
CA PRO A 318 15.59 4.35 -7.89
C PRO A 318 15.12 3.60 -6.64
N PHE A 319 15.48 2.33 -6.49
CA PHE A 319 15.10 1.45 -5.42
C PHE A 319 16.25 1.21 -4.44
N GLY A 320 15.93 0.81 -3.21
CA GLY A 320 16.92 0.45 -2.21
C GLY A 320 17.45 -0.98 -2.33
N PHE A 321 16.87 -1.83 -3.18
CA PHE A 321 17.32 -3.19 -3.44
C PHE A 321 18.19 -3.25 -4.71
N PRO A 322 19.10 -4.26 -4.83
CA PRO A 322 19.92 -4.43 -6.01
C PRO A 322 19.10 -4.76 -7.26
N LEU A 323 19.38 -4.07 -8.35
CA LEU A 323 18.77 -4.29 -9.66
C LEU A 323 19.83 -4.82 -10.62
N GLY A 324 19.74 -6.08 -11.00
CA GLY A 324 20.65 -6.71 -11.99
C GLY A 324 20.02 -6.69 -13.38
N VAL A 325 20.80 -6.49 -14.43
CA VAL A 325 20.36 -6.60 -15.82
C VAL A 325 20.98 -7.87 -16.42
N LYS A 326 20.12 -8.78 -16.92
CA LYS A 326 20.53 -10.05 -17.55
C LYS A 326 20.68 -9.95 -19.06
N SER A 327 19.79 -9.21 -19.69
CA SER A 327 19.81 -8.95 -21.12
C SER A 327 19.15 -7.61 -21.41
N LEU A 328 19.46 -7.05 -22.55
CA LEU A 328 18.80 -5.84 -23.04
C LEU A 328 18.83 -5.80 -24.56
N ASN A 329 17.86 -5.07 -25.13
CA ASN A 329 17.91 -4.56 -26.47
C ASN A 329 17.78 -3.04 -26.44
N MET A 330 18.29 -2.35 -27.45
CA MET A 330 18.21 -0.91 -27.48
C MET A 330 18.02 -0.38 -28.90
N LYS A 331 17.31 0.73 -28.98
CA LYS A 331 17.21 1.57 -30.17
C LYS A 331 17.74 2.95 -29.80
N VAL A 332 18.81 3.35 -30.47
CA VAL A 332 19.58 4.53 -30.09
C VAL A 332 19.81 5.43 -31.29
N ASP A 333 19.51 6.72 -31.16
CA ASP A 333 19.87 7.75 -32.10
C ASP A 333 21.15 8.43 -31.65
N ALA A 334 22.12 8.51 -32.55
CA ALA A 334 23.29 9.36 -32.37
C ALA A 334 22.99 10.78 -32.83
N ASN A 335 23.22 11.74 -31.94
CA ASN A 335 22.99 13.15 -32.18
C ASN A 335 24.33 13.89 -32.26
N SER A 336 24.51 14.66 -33.31
CA SER A 336 25.65 15.56 -33.50
C SER A 336 25.16 16.96 -33.86
N GLU A 337 25.70 17.98 -33.22
CA GLU A 337 25.33 19.38 -33.45
C GLU A 337 23.79 19.65 -33.36
N GLY A 338 23.08 18.92 -32.47
CA GLY A 338 21.65 19.09 -32.27
C GLY A 338 20.76 18.31 -33.26
N HIS A 339 21.34 17.51 -34.16
CA HIS A 339 20.61 16.75 -35.16
C HIS A 339 20.85 15.23 -35.01
N ASN A 340 19.81 14.41 -35.18
CA ASN A 340 19.96 12.97 -35.26
C ASN A 340 20.64 12.63 -36.59
N VAL A 341 21.81 12.00 -36.53
CA VAL A 341 22.62 11.67 -37.70
C VAL A 341 22.47 10.21 -38.13
N ALA A 342 22.34 9.30 -37.18
CA ALA A 342 22.20 7.89 -37.45
C ALA A 342 21.50 7.17 -36.30
N ASN A 343 20.99 5.98 -36.56
CA ASN A 343 20.44 5.10 -35.53
C ASN A 343 21.15 3.75 -35.47
N LEU A 344 21.10 3.15 -34.28
CA LEU A 344 21.62 1.83 -34.00
C LEU A 344 20.53 1.00 -33.30
N GLU A 345 20.12 -0.10 -33.91
CA GLU A 345 19.16 -1.05 -33.33
C GLU A 345 19.90 -2.30 -32.87
N VAL A 346 20.30 -2.32 -31.59
CA VAL A 346 20.98 -3.46 -30.99
C VAL A 346 19.96 -4.52 -30.62
N PRO A 347 20.06 -5.74 -31.15
CA PRO A 347 19.17 -6.85 -30.79
C PRO A 347 19.40 -7.27 -29.33
N GLU A 348 18.51 -8.10 -28.79
CA GLU A 348 18.67 -8.64 -27.45
C GLU A 348 20.05 -9.26 -27.26
N SER A 349 20.77 -8.73 -26.30
CA SER A 349 22.16 -9.09 -26.00
C SER A 349 22.31 -9.35 -24.50
N PRO A 350 23.15 -10.31 -24.11
CA PRO A 350 23.46 -10.52 -22.70
C PRO A 350 24.02 -9.27 -22.05
N ALA A 351 23.69 -9.07 -20.79
CA ALA A 351 24.20 -7.99 -19.98
C ALA A 351 24.55 -8.46 -18.57
N THR A 352 25.39 -7.71 -17.89
CA THR A 352 25.71 -7.90 -16.48
C THR A 352 25.75 -6.56 -15.79
N THR A 353 25.44 -6.55 -14.49
CA THR A 353 25.51 -5.33 -13.67
C THR A 353 26.58 -5.51 -12.61
N SER A 354 27.54 -4.60 -12.55
CA SER A 354 28.54 -4.57 -11.49
C SER A 354 28.00 -3.98 -10.18
N ALA A 355 28.71 -4.16 -9.08
CA ALA A 355 28.28 -3.73 -7.75
C ALA A 355 28.09 -2.19 -7.62
N ASP A 356 28.78 -1.43 -8.44
CA ASP A 356 28.68 0.03 -8.53
C ASP A 356 27.57 0.53 -9.49
N GLY A 357 26.74 -0.40 -9.99
CA GLY A 357 25.59 -0.07 -10.83
C GLY A 357 25.91 0.16 -12.30
N ILE A 358 27.09 -0.27 -12.79
CA ILE A 358 27.41 -0.20 -14.21
C ILE A 358 26.88 -1.45 -14.91
N VAL A 359 26.04 -1.22 -15.92
CA VAL A 359 25.56 -2.28 -16.82
C VAL A 359 26.53 -2.43 -17.97
N HIS A 360 27.05 -3.63 -18.16
CA HIS A 360 27.96 -4.02 -19.24
C HIS A 360 27.22 -4.87 -20.27
N THR A 361 27.37 -4.53 -21.55
CA THR A 361 26.89 -5.32 -22.67
C THR A 361 27.84 -5.19 -23.86
N ALA A 362 27.59 -5.97 -24.90
CA ALA A 362 28.32 -5.92 -26.15
C ALA A 362 27.38 -6.13 -27.33
N PHE A 363 27.76 -5.63 -28.50
CA PHE A 363 27.08 -5.92 -29.73
C PHE A 363 28.06 -6.07 -30.89
N ASN A 364 27.67 -6.82 -31.91
CA ASN A 364 28.53 -7.12 -33.01
C ASN A 364 27.83 -6.98 -34.38
N SER A 365 28.47 -6.30 -35.30
CA SER A 365 28.04 -6.15 -36.70
C SER A 365 26.63 -5.61 -36.86
N VAL A 366 26.23 -4.66 -36.00
CA VAL A 366 24.93 -3.98 -36.09
C VAL A 366 25.04 -2.79 -37.05
N PRO A 367 24.14 -2.64 -38.05
CA PRO A 367 24.18 -1.51 -38.96
C PRO A 367 23.96 -0.17 -38.26
N PHE A 368 24.89 0.77 -38.43
CA PHE A 368 24.73 2.15 -38.00
C PHE A 368 24.08 2.95 -39.12
N LYS A 369 22.74 2.96 -39.16
CA LYS A 369 21.94 3.48 -40.25
C LYS A 369 21.89 5.01 -40.22
N VAL A 370 22.48 5.65 -41.23
CA VAL A 370 22.42 7.11 -41.39
C VAL A 370 21.03 7.54 -41.84
N TYR A 371 20.50 8.59 -41.24
CA TYR A 371 19.22 9.17 -41.64
C TYR A 371 19.35 9.87 -42.99
N SER A 372 18.36 9.72 -43.85
CA SER A 372 18.29 10.39 -45.15
C SER A 372 18.40 11.90 -44.97
N GLY A 373 19.35 12.52 -45.71
CA GLY A 373 19.67 13.94 -45.61
C GLY A 373 20.68 14.27 -44.52
N SER A 374 21.08 13.32 -43.67
CA SER A 374 22.13 13.52 -42.63
C SER A 374 23.50 13.03 -43.07
N GLU A 375 23.68 12.57 -44.30
CA GLU A 375 24.92 12.02 -44.82
C GLU A 375 26.08 12.99 -44.70
N PRO A 376 25.95 14.35 -44.99
CA PRO A 376 27.05 15.29 -44.80
C PRO A 376 27.45 15.46 -43.35
N LEU A 377 26.45 15.49 -42.42
CA LEU A 377 26.71 15.57 -40.97
C LEU A 377 27.37 14.30 -40.44
N PHE A 378 26.94 13.14 -40.92
CA PHE A 378 27.56 11.87 -40.55
C PHE A 378 28.99 11.79 -41.04
N THR A 379 29.27 12.22 -42.28
CA THR A 379 30.62 12.28 -42.83
C THR A 379 31.53 13.21 -41.97
N LYS A 380 31.02 14.38 -41.58
CA LYS A 380 31.72 15.30 -40.67
C LYS A 380 31.97 14.69 -39.30
N PHE A 381 30.99 13.99 -38.74
CA PHE A 381 31.09 13.26 -37.48
C PHE A 381 32.21 12.21 -37.55
N VAL A 382 32.20 11.36 -38.60
CA VAL A 382 33.21 10.31 -38.79
C VAL A 382 34.59 10.94 -39.01
N ALA A 383 34.71 12.00 -39.79
CA ALA A 383 35.97 12.72 -39.97
C ALA A 383 36.50 13.29 -38.63
N GLY A 384 35.62 13.81 -37.81
CA GLY A 384 35.95 14.25 -36.44
C GLY A 384 36.55 13.11 -35.59
N LEU A 385 35.98 11.90 -35.66
CA LEU A 385 36.47 10.70 -34.94
C LEU A 385 37.88 10.30 -35.36
N THR A 386 38.28 10.56 -36.61
CA THR A 386 39.64 10.22 -37.11
C THR A 386 40.67 11.30 -36.82
N LEU A 387 40.27 12.55 -36.67
CA LEU A 387 41.13 13.70 -36.55
C LEU A 387 41.29 14.25 -35.11
N ALA A 388 40.28 14.10 -34.30
CA ALA A 388 40.26 14.57 -32.91
C ALA A 388 40.51 13.49 -31.89
N PRO A 389 41.17 13.76 -30.77
CA PRO A 389 41.39 12.77 -29.72
C PRO A 389 40.09 12.38 -29.01
N VAL A 390 39.07 13.28 -28.98
CA VAL A 390 37.77 13.07 -28.38
C VAL A 390 36.71 13.83 -29.17
N VAL A 391 35.60 13.15 -29.51
CA VAL A 391 34.45 13.78 -30.20
C VAL A 391 33.21 13.61 -29.30
N PRO A 392 32.63 14.71 -28.79
CA PRO A 392 31.39 14.66 -28.05
C PRO A 392 30.21 14.47 -29.01
N PHE A 393 29.20 13.69 -28.52
CA PHE A 393 27.93 13.50 -29.22
C PHE A 393 26.85 13.06 -28.23
N GLY A 394 25.58 13.27 -28.60
CA GLY A 394 24.45 12.83 -27.82
C GLY A 394 24.00 11.43 -28.21
N LEU A 395 23.50 10.68 -27.23
CA LEU A 395 22.77 9.43 -27.42
C LEU A 395 21.39 9.56 -26.83
N LYS A 396 20.38 9.36 -27.66
CA LYS A 396 19.00 9.35 -27.23
C LYS A 396 18.34 8.07 -27.68
N GLY A 397 17.65 7.39 -26.77
CA GLY A 397 17.10 6.10 -27.15
C GLY A 397 16.17 5.49 -26.14
N VAL A 398 15.80 4.25 -26.47
CA VAL A 398 14.92 3.41 -25.66
C VAL A 398 15.62 2.06 -25.44
N VAL A 399 15.60 1.59 -24.22
CA VAL A 399 16.08 0.27 -23.80
C VAL A 399 14.90 -0.54 -23.30
N ASN A 400 14.85 -1.82 -23.71
CA ASN A 400 14.08 -2.84 -23.02
C ASN A 400 15.06 -3.80 -22.37
N SER A 401 14.79 -4.23 -21.14
CA SER A 401 15.71 -5.07 -20.38
C SER A 401 15.00 -6.17 -19.63
N VAL A 402 15.69 -7.27 -19.39
CA VAL A 402 15.31 -8.25 -18.39
C VAL A 402 16.08 -7.94 -17.11
N ALA A 403 15.35 -7.44 -16.12
CA ALA A 403 15.91 -7.08 -14.83
C ALA A 403 15.75 -8.22 -13.84
N GLN A 404 16.84 -8.69 -13.26
CA GLN A 404 16.85 -9.69 -12.21
C GLN A 404 16.57 -9.03 -10.87
N THR A 405 15.53 -9.51 -10.18
CA THR A 405 15.14 -9.05 -8.86
C THR A 405 14.81 -10.22 -7.94
N ALA A 406 14.63 -9.96 -6.65
CA ALA A 406 14.21 -10.99 -5.70
C ALA A 406 12.73 -11.45 -5.90
N VAL A 407 11.93 -10.70 -6.65
CA VAL A 407 10.55 -11.10 -7.00
C VAL A 407 10.47 -11.86 -8.33
N GLY A 408 11.57 -11.95 -9.08
CA GLY A 408 11.69 -12.64 -10.35
C GLY A 408 12.38 -11.79 -11.42
N ASP A 409 12.43 -12.32 -12.63
CA ASP A 409 13.01 -11.66 -13.80
C ASP A 409 11.95 -10.79 -14.49
N LEU A 410 12.07 -9.47 -14.34
CA LEU A 410 11.10 -8.49 -14.84
C LEU A 410 11.49 -8.01 -16.23
N LYS A 411 10.58 -8.06 -17.19
CA LYS A 411 10.78 -7.55 -18.56
C LYS A 411 10.40 -6.07 -18.63
N LEU A 412 11.30 -5.20 -18.20
CA LEU A 412 11.07 -3.76 -18.18
C LEU A 412 11.26 -3.16 -19.58
N GLY A 413 10.22 -2.51 -20.10
CA GLY A 413 10.21 -1.90 -21.42
C GLY A 413 10.22 -0.38 -21.39
N ASN A 414 10.48 0.21 -22.56
CA ASN A 414 10.35 1.64 -22.82
C ASN A 414 11.15 2.56 -21.87
N ILE A 415 12.33 2.10 -21.44
CA ILE A 415 13.25 2.89 -20.62
C ILE A 415 13.92 3.91 -21.53
N ASN A 416 13.50 5.16 -21.46
CA ASN A 416 14.08 6.25 -22.26
C ASN A 416 15.32 6.80 -21.61
N PHE A 417 16.29 7.21 -22.42
CA PHE A 417 17.47 7.96 -21.99
C PHE A 417 17.85 9.05 -23.01
N ASP A 418 18.50 10.09 -22.54
CA ASP A 418 19.06 11.17 -23.34
C ASP A 418 20.34 11.64 -22.64
N VAL A 419 21.49 11.22 -23.15
CA VAL A 419 22.79 11.43 -22.49
C VAL A 419 23.81 12.01 -23.45
N GLN A 420 24.73 12.80 -22.92
CA GLN A 420 25.91 13.23 -23.64
C GLN A 420 27.03 12.22 -23.39
N THR A 421 27.73 11.88 -24.45
CA THR A 421 28.87 10.97 -24.40
C THR A 421 30.00 11.47 -25.29
N SER A 422 31.11 10.73 -25.32
CA SER A 422 32.22 11.03 -26.21
C SER A 422 32.88 9.73 -26.67
N LEU A 423 33.39 9.74 -27.87
CA LEU A 423 34.29 8.69 -28.39
C LEU A 423 35.71 9.20 -28.35
N ALA A 424 36.60 8.42 -27.78
CA ALA A 424 38.03 8.71 -27.81
C ALA A 424 38.67 8.02 -29.04
N GLY A 425 39.32 8.78 -29.91
CA GLY A 425 39.84 8.31 -31.18
C GLY A 425 40.82 7.14 -31.12
N LYS A 426 41.50 6.94 -29.98
CA LYS A 426 42.40 5.78 -29.77
C LYS A 426 41.68 4.46 -29.44
N LEU A 427 40.39 4.54 -29.06
CA LEU A 427 39.49 3.40 -28.78
C LEU A 427 38.58 3.07 -29.96
N PHE A 428 38.85 3.69 -31.11
CA PHE A 428 38.00 3.62 -32.30
C PHE A 428 38.81 3.06 -33.47
N ARG A 429 38.35 1.99 -34.09
CA ARG A 429 38.97 1.39 -35.27
C ARG A 429 38.06 1.54 -36.47
N VAL A 430 38.50 2.34 -37.43
CA VAL A 430 37.86 2.47 -38.75
C VAL A 430 38.52 1.47 -39.70
N ILE A 431 37.70 0.68 -40.37
CA ILE A 431 38.13 -0.24 -41.41
C ILE A 431 37.68 0.33 -42.77
N PHE A 432 38.61 0.69 -43.61
CA PHE A 432 38.37 1.18 -44.97
C PHE A 432 38.63 0.11 -46.01
#